data_c9c33a83a6f067b1284aa549b32b48b3
#
_entry.id   c9c33a83a6f067b1284aa549b32b48b3
#
_cell.length_a   1.000
_cell.length_b   1.000
_cell.length_c   1.000
_cell.angle_alpha   90.00
_cell.angle_beta   90.00
_cell.angle_gamma   90.00
#
_symmetry.space_group_name_H-M   'P 1'
#
loop_
_entity.id
_entity.type
_entity.pdbx_description
1 polymer ?
#
loop_
_entity_poly.entity_id
_entity_poly.type
_entity_poly.pdbx_seq_one_letter_code
_entity_poly.pdbx_strand_id
1 'polypeptide(L)'
;MAKMTSSEAIVETLLAEGVDHVSGIVGSAFMDMLDLFPAAGIRFIPVRHEQNAAHMEDAYGRITGKAGVVTGQNGPGITNMVTSVATANLAHTPMVVIAPSSATPSIGWDGFQEADQESIFRPITKATAVVTHPSRAADVLRTAFRVAYAERGAVLYDIPRDYFFGELEDEIPHPHQYRPDIKGRGSNEALDKAAELLASAENPVLIAGLGVVNVDAQEIVGAIAEHLTAPVATSYLHNDAFPANHPLAIGPLGYMGSKTAMNLVSEADVVLAIGTRLSVFGTIPQYDIDWFPKNAKIIQIDINPKQIARTHPVEIGVVGDAEEASVEIFNRLKAMKKDGETNERRLQRINDEKQKWENEIVSAAMDDGDPINPRRALLEISRALTDDTIVTTDIGNISSTANGYLNFNRGRKLIAALTFGNCGFAYPAALGAQLARPDCPVVAIVGDGAWGMSLHEVSTAVEQGLPVIACVFNNQRWGAEQKNQVDFYNNRFVGSNIDTPNFAEVARAMGADGARVDDPDDVREAFEDALSSDNPTVLEIMVDGTQLAPPFRRDALQLPRRFLPKYAHLDYENWEQGEVGAPAGGGS
;
A
#
# COMPACT_ATOMS: atom_id res chain seq x y z
N MET A 1 -10.98 40.13 7.24
CA MET A 1 -9.57 39.86 6.85
C MET A 1 -8.69 40.31 8.00
N ALA A 2 -7.76 39.51 8.43
CA ALA A 2 -6.76 39.85 9.44
C ALA A 2 -5.41 40.04 8.75
N LYS A 3 -4.60 40.98 9.29
CA LYS A 3 -3.20 41.09 8.87
C LYS A 3 -2.40 39.99 9.54
N MET A 4 -1.63 39.26 8.77
CA MET A 4 -0.82 38.12 9.24
C MET A 4 0.44 37.97 8.39
N THR A 5 1.42 37.24 8.90
CA THR A 5 2.57 36.79 8.08
C THR A 5 2.17 35.60 7.19
N SER A 6 2.97 35.31 6.17
CA SER A 6 2.74 34.11 5.33
C SER A 6 2.85 32.83 6.15
N SER A 7 3.77 32.77 7.12
CA SER A 7 3.88 31.62 8.04
C SER A 7 2.62 31.45 8.89
N GLU A 8 2.07 32.52 9.47
CA GLU A 8 0.80 32.48 10.20
C GLU A 8 -0.33 31.99 9.29
N ALA A 9 -0.44 32.52 8.07
CA ALA A 9 -1.47 32.13 7.11
C ALA A 9 -1.36 30.66 6.67
N ILE A 10 -0.15 30.13 6.53
CA ILE A 10 0.10 28.70 6.27
C ILE A 10 -0.38 27.87 7.46
N VAL A 11 0.03 28.22 8.69
CA VAL A 11 -0.33 27.49 9.91
C VAL A 11 -1.83 27.49 10.15
N GLU A 12 -2.49 28.64 10.00
CA GLU A 12 -3.96 28.73 10.10
C GLU A 12 -4.68 27.91 9.03
N THR A 13 -4.11 27.81 7.82
CA THR A 13 -4.64 26.94 6.76
C THR A 13 -4.49 25.47 7.14
N LEU A 14 -3.34 25.05 7.71
CA LEU A 14 -3.12 23.70 8.20
C LEU A 14 -4.14 23.34 9.31
N LEU A 15 -4.36 24.24 10.26
CA LEU A 15 -5.35 24.07 11.32
C LEU A 15 -6.77 23.94 10.76
N ALA A 16 -7.14 24.77 9.79
CA ALA A 16 -8.45 24.70 9.13
C ALA A 16 -8.64 23.36 8.41
N GLU A 17 -7.58 22.79 7.81
CA GLU A 17 -7.58 21.45 7.17
C GLU A 17 -7.59 20.29 8.18
N GLY A 18 -7.46 20.59 9.48
CA GLY A 18 -7.45 19.60 10.56
C GLY A 18 -6.13 18.82 10.67
N VAL A 19 -5.04 19.49 10.30
CA VAL A 19 -3.67 18.97 10.48
C VAL A 19 -3.26 19.13 11.93
N ASP A 20 -2.96 18.05 12.59
CA ASP A 20 -2.53 17.99 14.01
C ASP A 20 -1.04 17.68 14.16
N HIS A 21 -0.39 17.24 13.10
CA HIS A 21 1.06 17.02 13.04
C HIS A 21 1.61 17.18 11.63
N VAL A 22 2.92 17.39 11.54
CA VAL A 22 3.71 17.44 10.32
C VAL A 22 4.98 16.60 10.55
N SER A 23 5.27 15.68 9.65
CA SER A 23 6.47 14.84 9.74
C SER A 23 7.61 15.37 8.86
N GLY A 24 8.85 15.23 9.32
CA GLY A 24 10.01 15.67 8.54
C GLY A 24 11.31 15.78 9.32
N ILE A 25 12.29 16.43 8.72
CA ILE A 25 13.53 16.84 9.42
C ILE A 25 13.58 18.34 9.45
N VAL A 26 13.89 18.90 10.63
CA VAL A 26 14.01 20.35 10.82
C VAL A 26 15.02 20.96 9.84
N GLY A 27 14.66 22.11 9.27
CA GLY A 27 15.50 22.82 8.33
C GLY A 27 15.39 24.34 8.45
N SER A 28 16.48 25.05 8.18
CA SER A 28 16.54 26.51 8.28
C SER A 28 15.62 27.24 7.29
N ALA A 29 15.16 26.55 6.25
CA ALA A 29 14.36 27.18 5.19
C ALA A 29 12.90 27.45 5.57
N PHE A 30 12.39 26.84 6.66
CA PHE A 30 11.01 26.97 7.13
C PHE A 30 10.88 27.21 8.64
N MET A 31 11.95 27.72 9.27
CA MET A 31 11.99 27.96 10.73
C MET A 31 10.86 28.84 11.22
N ASP A 32 10.49 29.87 10.47
CA ASP A 32 9.44 30.81 10.88
C ASP A 32 8.06 30.11 11.00
N MET A 33 7.74 29.23 10.06
CA MET A 33 6.54 28.40 10.14
C MET A 33 6.63 27.39 11.30
N LEU A 34 7.79 26.74 11.47
CA LEU A 34 8.01 25.72 12.50
C LEU A 34 7.90 26.29 13.91
N ASP A 35 8.37 27.54 14.13
CA ASP A 35 8.31 28.23 15.42
C ASP A 35 6.86 28.45 15.91
N LEU A 36 5.91 28.53 14.99
CA LEU A 36 4.49 28.69 15.29
C LEU A 36 3.79 27.38 15.71
N PHE A 37 4.32 26.21 15.33
CA PHE A 37 3.65 24.92 15.54
C PHE A 37 3.28 24.64 17.00
N PRO A 38 4.18 24.84 18.00
CA PRO A 38 3.83 24.60 19.40
C PRO A 38 2.66 25.47 19.88
N ALA A 39 2.64 26.75 19.51
CA ALA A 39 1.57 27.66 19.88
C ALA A 39 0.24 27.34 19.17
N ALA A 40 0.32 26.80 17.95
CA ALA A 40 -0.83 26.34 17.16
C ALA A 40 -1.35 24.95 17.58
N GLY A 41 -0.62 24.21 18.43
CA GLY A 41 -0.96 22.84 18.80
C GLY A 41 -0.65 21.81 17.71
N ILE A 42 0.15 22.15 16.72
CA ILE A 42 0.64 21.22 15.70
C ILE A 42 1.91 20.55 16.21
N ARG A 43 1.95 19.21 16.22
CA ARG A 43 3.16 18.46 16.58
C ARG A 43 4.09 18.38 15.37
N PHE A 44 5.38 18.62 15.56
CA PHE A 44 6.39 18.23 14.57
C PHE A 44 6.96 16.87 14.93
N ILE A 45 6.89 15.90 14.00
CA ILE A 45 7.40 14.54 14.20
C ILE A 45 8.77 14.45 13.51
N PRO A 46 9.88 14.53 14.27
CA PRO A 46 11.21 14.44 13.69
C PRO A 46 11.55 13.00 13.35
N VAL A 47 11.78 12.74 12.06
CA VAL A 47 12.26 11.45 11.56
C VAL A 47 13.79 11.43 11.41
N ARG A 48 14.35 10.29 11.02
CA ARG A 48 15.79 10.14 10.78
C ARG A 48 16.16 10.20 9.28
N HIS A 49 15.15 10.11 8.41
CA HIS A 49 15.28 10.30 6.98
C HIS A 49 13.94 10.78 6.40
N GLU A 50 13.94 11.81 5.55
CA GLU A 50 12.71 12.45 5.04
C GLU A 50 11.85 11.49 4.20
N GLN A 51 12.45 10.50 3.53
CA GLN A 51 11.69 9.43 2.87
C GLN A 51 10.70 8.75 3.83
N ASN A 52 11.14 8.51 5.06
CA ASN A 52 10.33 7.83 6.06
C ASN A 52 9.19 8.72 6.57
N ALA A 53 9.39 10.05 6.66
CA ALA A 53 8.30 10.98 6.95
C ALA A 53 7.16 10.83 5.96
N ALA A 54 7.46 10.81 4.66
CA ALA A 54 6.40 10.69 3.65
C ALA A 54 5.76 9.29 3.62
N HIS A 55 6.47 8.22 3.99
CA HIS A 55 5.85 6.90 4.20
C HIS A 55 4.93 6.87 5.43
N MET A 56 5.30 7.54 6.52
CA MET A 56 4.43 7.71 7.69
C MET A 56 3.14 8.41 7.30
N GLU A 57 3.24 9.54 6.61
CA GLU A 57 2.10 10.33 6.19
C GLU A 57 1.24 9.65 5.11
N ASP A 58 1.83 8.80 4.26
CA ASP A 58 1.08 7.95 3.35
C ASP A 58 0.17 6.97 4.13
N ALA A 59 0.72 6.28 5.12
CA ALA A 59 -0.06 5.36 5.94
C ALA A 59 -1.11 6.08 6.80
N TYR A 60 -0.75 7.22 7.41
CA TYR A 60 -1.70 8.07 8.12
C TYR A 60 -2.90 8.46 7.24
N GLY A 61 -2.61 8.89 6.01
CA GLY A 61 -3.64 9.27 5.04
C GLY A 61 -4.55 8.10 4.65
N ARG A 62 -4.00 6.90 4.46
CA ARG A 62 -4.80 5.69 4.13
C ARG A 62 -5.71 5.28 5.28
N ILE A 63 -5.27 5.41 6.52
CA ILE A 63 -6.07 5.07 7.70
C ILE A 63 -7.15 6.12 7.97
N THR A 64 -6.80 7.40 7.96
CA THR A 64 -7.70 8.49 8.38
C THR A 64 -8.56 9.06 7.26
N GLY A 65 -8.15 8.88 6.00
CA GLY A 65 -8.72 9.60 4.85
C GLY A 65 -8.33 11.08 4.78
N LYS A 66 -7.52 11.58 5.73
CA LYS A 66 -6.98 12.94 5.72
C LYS A 66 -5.72 13.03 4.85
N ALA A 67 -5.38 14.23 4.41
CA ALA A 67 -4.12 14.44 3.72
C ALA A 67 -2.96 14.42 4.73
N GLY A 68 -1.96 13.57 4.48
CA GLY A 68 -0.70 13.62 5.19
C GLY A 68 0.11 14.86 4.81
N VAL A 69 0.85 15.43 5.76
CA VAL A 69 1.66 16.65 5.53
C VAL A 69 3.10 16.40 5.91
N VAL A 70 4.00 16.62 4.96
CA VAL A 70 5.45 16.44 5.16
C VAL A 70 6.21 17.70 4.79
N THR A 71 7.35 17.90 5.44
CA THR A 71 8.28 18.99 5.10
C THR A 71 9.73 18.59 5.35
N GLY A 72 10.66 19.34 4.79
CA GLY A 72 12.10 19.15 4.97
C GLY A 72 12.89 20.33 4.47
N GLN A 73 14.21 20.28 4.64
CA GLN A 73 15.10 21.33 4.14
C GLN A 73 15.04 21.40 2.61
N ASN A 74 15.07 22.59 2.05
CA ASN A 74 15.12 22.80 0.60
C ASN A 74 16.27 22.03 -0.05
N GLY A 75 16.08 21.61 -1.28
CA GLY A 75 17.03 20.77 -2.01
C GLY A 75 17.11 19.36 -1.44
N PRO A 76 18.16 18.98 -0.68
CA PRO A 76 18.41 17.59 -0.28
C PRO A 76 17.27 16.98 0.56
N GLY A 77 16.67 17.70 1.50
CA GLY A 77 15.57 17.18 2.31
C GLY A 77 14.35 16.86 1.46
N ILE A 78 13.97 17.76 0.57
CA ILE A 78 12.82 17.55 -0.33
C ILE A 78 13.12 16.43 -1.34
N THR A 79 14.31 16.39 -1.93
CA THR A 79 14.65 15.33 -2.90
C THR A 79 14.74 13.93 -2.27
N ASN A 80 15.05 13.81 -0.99
CA ASN A 80 14.98 12.54 -0.25
C ASN A 80 13.57 11.93 -0.23
N MET A 81 12.51 12.72 -0.41
CA MET A 81 11.11 12.26 -0.39
C MET A 81 10.61 11.70 -1.73
N VAL A 82 11.39 11.77 -2.82
CA VAL A 82 10.92 11.42 -4.18
C VAL A 82 10.26 10.03 -4.23
N THR A 83 10.91 9.01 -3.67
CA THR A 83 10.39 7.63 -3.66
C THR A 83 9.06 7.53 -2.92
N SER A 84 8.98 8.09 -1.73
CA SER A 84 7.81 7.98 -0.86
C SER A 84 6.62 8.80 -1.36
N VAL A 85 6.87 9.98 -1.92
CA VAL A 85 5.83 10.79 -2.58
C VAL A 85 5.28 10.09 -3.81
N ALA A 86 6.14 9.45 -4.62
CA ALA A 86 5.68 8.63 -5.74
C ALA A 86 4.83 7.43 -5.26
N THR A 87 5.19 6.81 -4.13
CA THR A 87 4.41 5.73 -3.52
C THR A 87 3.01 6.21 -3.13
N ALA A 88 2.91 7.29 -2.37
CA ALA A 88 1.64 7.88 -1.95
C ALA A 88 0.76 8.27 -3.15
N ASN A 89 1.36 8.88 -4.18
CA ASN A 89 0.66 9.27 -5.40
C ASN A 89 0.07 8.08 -6.17
N LEU A 90 0.82 6.97 -6.27
CA LEU A 90 0.35 5.73 -6.92
C LEU A 90 -0.62 4.92 -6.06
N ALA A 91 -0.56 5.11 -4.74
CA ALA A 91 -1.51 4.56 -3.79
C ALA A 91 -2.82 5.37 -3.69
N HIS A 92 -2.90 6.49 -4.40
CA HIS A 92 -4.05 7.41 -4.36
C HIS A 92 -4.30 8.01 -2.96
N THR A 93 -3.25 8.22 -2.18
CA THR A 93 -3.31 8.84 -0.86
C THR A 93 -3.17 10.35 -0.99
N PRO A 94 -4.10 11.16 -0.48
CA PRO A 94 -3.92 12.59 -0.40
C PRO A 94 -2.69 12.95 0.44
N MET A 95 -1.80 13.77 -0.11
CA MET A 95 -0.58 14.21 0.57
C MET A 95 -0.19 15.62 0.11
N VAL A 96 0.25 16.46 1.04
CA VAL A 96 0.82 17.78 0.74
C VAL A 96 2.28 17.81 1.19
N VAL A 97 3.19 17.99 0.25
CA VAL A 97 4.61 18.19 0.52
C VAL A 97 4.87 19.68 0.60
N ILE A 98 5.08 20.21 1.80
CA ILE A 98 5.50 21.61 1.98
C ILE A 98 7.00 21.66 1.69
N ALA A 99 7.34 22.19 0.53
CA ALA A 99 8.68 22.24 -0.01
C ALA A 99 9.21 23.69 0.02
N PRO A 100 9.99 24.07 1.03
CA PRO A 100 10.74 25.33 0.95
C PRO A 100 11.67 25.29 -0.25
N SER A 101 11.88 26.41 -0.93
CA SER A 101 12.84 26.53 -2.01
C SER A 101 13.83 27.69 -1.77
N SER A 102 14.76 27.88 -2.65
CA SER A 102 15.76 28.97 -2.53
C SER A 102 15.11 30.33 -2.45
N ALA A 103 15.73 31.25 -1.73
CA ALA A 103 15.25 32.63 -1.64
C ALA A 103 15.21 33.29 -3.03
N THR A 104 14.14 34.03 -3.30
CA THR A 104 13.90 34.65 -4.62
C THR A 104 15.07 35.45 -5.18
N PRO A 105 15.87 36.19 -4.38
CA PRO A 105 17.04 36.93 -4.90
C PRO A 105 18.19 36.01 -5.38
N SER A 106 18.20 34.71 -5.04
CA SER A 106 19.29 33.79 -5.37
C SER A 106 18.88 32.65 -6.31
N ILE A 107 17.62 32.56 -6.70
CA ILE A 107 17.15 31.53 -7.64
C ILE A 107 17.87 31.64 -8.98
N GLY A 108 18.42 30.54 -9.45
CA GLY A 108 19.18 30.45 -10.71
C GLY A 108 20.64 30.89 -10.61
N TRP A 109 21.16 31.11 -9.39
CA TRP A 109 22.54 31.53 -9.15
C TRP A 109 23.37 30.48 -8.39
N ASP A 110 22.97 29.21 -8.46
CA ASP A 110 23.58 28.09 -7.70
C ASP A 110 23.61 28.36 -6.18
N GLY A 111 22.49 28.87 -5.66
CA GLY A 111 22.32 29.12 -4.24
C GLY A 111 22.50 27.86 -3.40
N PHE A 112 22.92 28.03 -2.11
CA PHE A 112 23.10 26.87 -1.23
C PHE A 112 21.81 26.04 -1.13
N GLN A 113 21.93 24.74 -1.46
CA GLN A 113 20.84 23.75 -1.51
C GLN A 113 19.73 24.09 -2.53
N GLU A 114 20.05 24.85 -3.56
CA GLU A 114 19.14 25.07 -4.68
C GLU A 114 18.91 23.79 -5.47
N ALA A 115 17.66 23.49 -5.80
CA ALA A 115 17.28 22.40 -6.68
C ALA A 115 15.97 22.77 -7.41
N ASP A 116 15.83 22.33 -8.65
CA ASP A 116 14.57 22.45 -9.40
C ASP A 116 13.57 21.38 -8.92
N GLN A 117 13.02 21.64 -7.69
CA GLN A 117 12.09 20.73 -7.03
C GLN A 117 10.81 20.54 -7.84
N GLU A 118 10.32 21.61 -8.48
CA GLU A 118 9.12 21.54 -9.33
C GLU A 118 9.28 20.50 -10.45
N SER A 119 10.36 20.55 -11.20
CA SER A 119 10.61 19.61 -12.30
C SER A 119 10.82 18.17 -11.82
N ILE A 120 11.45 17.99 -10.65
CA ILE A 120 11.66 16.67 -10.04
C ILE A 120 10.33 16.05 -9.62
N PHE A 121 9.42 16.82 -9.00
CA PHE A 121 8.18 16.28 -8.44
C PHE A 121 7.01 16.27 -9.43
N ARG A 122 7.04 17.05 -10.49
CA ARG A 122 5.96 17.11 -11.49
C ARG A 122 5.50 15.74 -12.02
N PRO A 123 6.38 14.79 -12.39
CA PRO A 123 5.95 13.49 -12.90
C PRO A 123 5.42 12.53 -11.81
N ILE A 124 5.66 12.80 -10.54
CA ILE A 124 5.32 11.92 -9.42
C ILE A 124 4.23 12.49 -8.49
N THR A 125 3.62 13.62 -8.86
CA THR A 125 2.55 14.28 -8.12
C THR A 125 1.33 14.55 -9.00
N LYS A 126 0.19 14.92 -8.41
CA LYS A 126 -0.99 15.40 -9.15
C LYS A 126 -0.82 16.83 -9.63
N ALA A 127 -0.12 17.63 -8.85
CA ALA A 127 0.23 19.00 -9.19
C ALA A 127 1.49 19.45 -8.46
N THR A 128 2.14 20.47 -9.02
CA THR A 128 3.13 21.30 -8.35
C THR A 128 2.54 22.71 -8.19
N ALA A 129 2.30 23.12 -6.95
CA ALA A 129 1.67 24.38 -6.59
C ALA A 129 2.75 25.35 -6.09
N VAL A 130 3.23 26.23 -6.98
CA VAL A 130 4.32 27.17 -6.68
C VAL A 130 3.79 28.50 -6.19
N VAL A 131 4.29 28.97 -5.04
CA VAL A 131 3.97 30.28 -4.50
C VAL A 131 4.80 31.35 -5.23
N THR A 132 4.12 32.23 -5.95
CA THR A 132 4.75 33.27 -6.77
C THR A 132 4.79 34.65 -6.11
N HIS A 133 4.12 34.81 -4.97
CA HIS A 133 4.11 36.02 -4.16
C HIS A 133 3.71 35.69 -2.72
N PRO A 134 4.30 36.33 -1.69
CA PRO A 134 3.99 36.05 -0.28
C PRO A 134 2.49 36.08 0.04
N SER A 135 1.75 37.06 -0.50
CA SER A 135 0.29 37.19 -0.26
C SER A 135 -0.53 36.00 -0.78
N ARG A 136 0.08 35.09 -1.55
CA ARG A 136 -0.57 33.91 -2.12
C ARG A 136 -0.27 32.64 -1.34
N ALA A 137 0.51 32.70 -0.26
CA ALA A 137 0.94 31.53 0.48
C ALA A 137 -0.24 30.64 0.92
N ALA A 138 -1.26 31.22 1.52
CA ALA A 138 -2.43 30.47 1.99
C ALA A 138 -3.33 29.94 0.85
N ASP A 139 -3.60 30.75 -0.20
CA ASP A 139 -4.50 30.31 -1.26
C ASP A 139 -3.89 29.22 -2.16
N VAL A 140 -2.57 29.26 -2.36
CA VAL A 140 -1.84 28.17 -3.06
C VAL A 140 -1.84 26.91 -2.22
N LEU A 141 -1.66 27.00 -0.88
CA LEU A 141 -1.75 25.85 0.02
C LEU A 141 -3.16 25.22 0.01
N ARG A 142 -4.22 26.05 0.09
CA ARG A 142 -5.60 25.57 -0.06
C ARG A 142 -5.83 24.88 -1.40
N THR A 143 -5.20 25.38 -2.47
CA THR A 143 -5.25 24.73 -3.79
C THR A 143 -4.54 23.36 -3.77
N ALA A 144 -3.40 23.25 -3.09
CA ALA A 144 -2.69 21.99 -2.94
C ALA A 144 -3.55 20.94 -2.22
N PHE A 145 -4.20 21.28 -1.10
CA PHE A 145 -5.14 20.39 -0.42
C PHE A 145 -6.32 20.02 -1.32
N ARG A 146 -6.95 20.99 -1.97
CA ARG A 146 -8.07 20.74 -2.88
C ARG A 146 -7.72 19.72 -3.97
N VAL A 147 -6.55 19.86 -4.61
CA VAL A 147 -6.11 18.94 -5.67
C VAL A 147 -5.76 17.57 -5.07
N ALA A 148 -5.06 17.52 -3.92
CA ALA A 148 -4.70 16.27 -3.26
C ALA A 148 -5.94 15.41 -2.94
N TYR A 149 -7.01 16.02 -2.46
CA TYR A 149 -8.27 15.32 -2.17
C TYR A 149 -9.06 14.98 -3.44
N ALA A 150 -9.20 15.92 -4.38
CA ALA A 150 -10.03 15.74 -5.57
C ALA A 150 -9.45 14.69 -6.53
N GLU A 151 -8.12 14.68 -6.71
CA GLU A 151 -7.43 13.74 -7.60
C GLU A 151 -6.86 12.52 -6.87
N ARG A 152 -6.99 12.48 -5.55
CA ARG A 152 -6.44 11.43 -4.68
C ARG A 152 -4.97 11.16 -4.98
N GLY A 153 -4.08 11.93 -4.37
CA GLY A 153 -2.64 11.77 -4.54
C GLY A 153 -1.83 12.92 -3.96
N ALA A 154 -0.52 12.86 -4.17
CA ALA A 154 0.41 13.84 -3.64
C ALA A 154 0.44 15.14 -4.45
N VAL A 155 0.64 16.26 -3.77
CA VAL A 155 0.84 17.59 -4.34
C VAL A 155 2.08 18.22 -3.71
N LEU A 156 2.96 18.76 -4.53
CA LEU A 156 4.04 19.62 -4.05
C LEU A 156 3.52 21.05 -3.87
N TYR A 157 3.69 21.62 -2.68
CA TYR A 157 3.51 23.02 -2.40
C TYR A 157 4.90 23.65 -2.24
N ASP A 158 5.39 24.32 -3.28
CA ASP A 158 6.72 24.93 -3.32
C ASP A 158 6.64 26.41 -2.94
N ILE A 159 7.43 26.82 -1.93
CA ILE A 159 7.44 28.18 -1.42
C ILE A 159 8.88 28.67 -1.24
N PRO A 160 9.30 29.78 -1.91
CA PRO A 160 10.58 30.43 -1.64
C PRO A 160 10.74 30.80 -0.16
N ARG A 161 11.90 30.46 0.42
CA ARG A 161 12.11 30.59 1.87
C ARG A 161 11.98 32.03 2.41
N ASP A 162 12.22 33.04 1.59
CA ASP A 162 12.01 34.43 1.96
C ASP A 162 10.52 34.82 2.00
N TYR A 163 9.64 34.04 1.37
CA TYR A 163 8.21 34.30 1.39
C TYR A 163 7.54 33.91 2.72
N PHE A 164 8.15 33.09 3.56
CA PHE A 164 7.63 32.79 4.90
C PHE A 164 7.50 34.08 5.76
N PHE A 165 8.37 35.05 5.53
CA PHE A 165 8.39 36.35 6.26
C PHE A 165 7.52 37.43 5.61
N GLY A 166 6.80 37.12 4.55
CA GLY A 166 5.92 38.07 3.87
C GLY A 166 4.70 38.44 4.71
N GLU A 167 4.07 39.57 4.40
CA GLU A 167 2.83 40.03 5.04
C GLU A 167 1.65 39.93 4.05
N LEU A 168 0.48 39.59 4.56
CA LEU A 168 -0.77 39.58 3.80
C LEU A 168 -1.96 39.93 4.67
N GLU A 169 -3.06 40.30 4.04
CA GLU A 169 -4.37 40.40 4.65
C GLU A 169 -5.26 39.31 4.04
N ASP A 170 -5.68 38.33 4.84
CA ASP A 170 -6.54 37.24 4.39
C ASP A 170 -7.58 36.86 5.45
N GLU A 171 -8.52 36.06 5.05
CA GLU A 171 -9.45 35.35 5.91
C GLU A 171 -9.37 33.87 5.49
N ILE A 172 -8.98 33.00 6.42
CA ILE A 172 -8.83 31.58 6.11
C ILE A 172 -10.22 30.94 6.03
N PRO A 173 -10.69 30.56 4.82
CA PRO A 173 -12.01 29.99 4.66
C PRO A 173 -12.04 28.55 5.18
N HIS A 174 -13.22 28.10 5.62
CA HIS A 174 -13.39 26.72 6.01
C HIS A 174 -13.26 25.77 4.79
N PRO A 175 -12.63 24.59 4.92
CA PRO A 175 -12.38 23.66 3.83
C PRO A 175 -13.60 23.34 2.95
N HIS A 176 -14.81 23.20 3.51
CA HIS A 176 -16.02 22.94 2.72
C HIS A 176 -16.31 24.00 1.65
N GLN A 177 -15.76 25.22 1.78
CA GLN A 177 -15.99 26.32 0.85
C GLN A 177 -15.13 26.22 -0.43
N TYR A 178 -14.02 25.49 -0.38
CA TYR A 178 -13.11 25.33 -1.52
C TYR A 178 -12.82 23.88 -1.92
N ARG A 179 -13.18 22.90 -1.08
CA ARG A 179 -13.14 21.47 -1.42
C ARG A 179 -14.41 20.76 -0.95
N PRO A 180 -15.54 20.99 -1.62
CA PRO A 180 -16.78 20.28 -1.27
C PRO A 180 -16.63 18.79 -1.49
N ASP A 181 -17.24 18.00 -0.61
CA ASP A 181 -17.32 16.54 -0.79
C ASP A 181 -18.36 16.24 -1.89
N ILE A 182 -17.87 15.73 -3.02
CA ILE A 182 -18.71 15.42 -4.17
C ILE A 182 -18.66 13.91 -4.40
N LYS A 183 -19.74 13.22 -4.03
CA LYS A 183 -19.94 11.80 -4.30
C LYS A 183 -20.84 11.63 -5.52
N GLY A 184 -20.37 10.91 -6.54
CA GLY A 184 -21.13 10.57 -7.73
C GLY A 184 -21.51 9.10 -7.73
N ARG A 185 -22.75 8.76 -8.10
CA ARG A 185 -23.23 7.36 -8.19
C ARG A 185 -23.09 6.73 -9.58
N GLY A 186 -22.69 7.51 -10.57
CA GLY A 186 -22.72 7.11 -11.98
C GLY A 186 -24.05 7.41 -12.68
N SER A 187 -24.10 7.17 -14.01
CA SER A 187 -25.31 7.42 -14.79
C SER A 187 -26.35 6.32 -14.59
N ASN A 188 -27.64 6.69 -14.62
CA ASN A 188 -28.72 5.70 -14.53
C ASN A 188 -28.62 4.62 -15.60
N GLU A 189 -28.28 4.97 -16.82
CA GLU A 189 -28.14 4.01 -17.94
C GLU A 189 -27.05 2.95 -17.64
N ALA A 190 -25.89 3.38 -17.14
CA ALA A 190 -24.82 2.44 -16.79
C ALA A 190 -25.21 1.54 -15.61
N LEU A 191 -25.90 2.10 -14.60
CA LEU A 191 -26.37 1.36 -13.43
C LEU A 191 -27.46 0.35 -13.79
N ASP A 192 -28.41 0.72 -14.67
CA ASP A 192 -29.48 -0.17 -15.15
C ASP A 192 -28.87 -1.35 -15.91
N LYS A 193 -27.97 -1.10 -16.87
CA LYS A 193 -27.26 -2.14 -17.62
C LYS A 193 -26.43 -3.05 -16.72
N ALA A 194 -25.74 -2.48 -15.70
CA ALA A 194 -24.96 -3.24 -14.75
C ALA A 194 -25.83 -4.21 -13.95
N ALA A 195 -26.97 -3.74 -13.44
CA ALA A 195 -27.90 -4.58 -12.70
C ALA A 195 -28.53 -5.67 -13.59
N GLU A 196 -28.94 -5.35 -14.83
CA GLU A 196 -29.46 -6.32 -15.80
C GLU A 196 -28.44 -7.42 -16.10
N LEU A 197 -27.18 -7.02 -16.35
CA LEU A 197 -26.10 -7.96 -16.64
C LEU A 197 -25.83 -8.89 -15.44
N LEU A 198 -25.74 -8.35 -14.23
CA LEU A 198 -25.57 -9.15 -13.00
C LEU A 198 -26.76 -10.08 -12.75
N ALA A 199 -27.98 -9.58 -12.97
CA ALA A 199 -29.19 -10.40 -12.80
C ALA A 199 -29.29 -11.57 -13.78
N SER A 200 -28.65 -11.49 -14.95
CA SER A 200 -28.62 -12.55 -15.96
C SER A 200 -27.41 -13.49 -15.85
N ALA A 201 -26.45 -13.20 -14.96
CA ALA A 201 -25.23 -13.95 -14.83
C ALA A 201 -25.46 -15.39 -14.27
N GLU A 202 -24.80 -16.37 -14.86
CA GLU A 202 -24.79 -17.75 -14.37
C GLU A 202 -23.73 -17.94 -13.27
N ASN A 203 -22.56 -17.30 -13.42
CA ASN A 203 -21.42 -17.36 -12.49
C ASN A 203 -20.86 -15.94 -12.19
N PRO A 204 -21.65 -15.06 -11.52
CA PRO A 204 -21.15 -13.74 -11.15
C PRO A 204 -20.06 -13.84 -10.08
N VAL A 205 -19.03 -12.98 -10.19
CA VAL A 205 -17.97 -12.82 -9.20
C VAL A 205 -17.78 -11.34 -8.91
N LEU A 206 -17.57 -10.97 -7.66
CA LEU A 206 -17.22 -9.63 -7.23
C LEU A 206 -15.72 -9.54 -6.93
N ILE A 207 -15.09 -8.40 -7.32
CA ILE A 207 -13.71 -8.08 -6.94
C ILE A 207 -13.72 -6.74 -6.21
N ALA A 208 -13.46 -6.78 -4.90
CA ALA A 208 -13.38 -5.60 -4.05
C ALA A 208 -11.94 -5.06 -3.98
N GLY A 209 -11.75 -3.76 -4.15
CA GLY A 209 -10.43 -3.13 -4.10
C GLY A 209 -10.35 -1.93 -3.17
N LEU A 210 -9.31 -1.11 -3.34
CA LEU A 210 -9.04 0.08 -2.53
C LEU A 210 -10.25 1.04 -2.43
N GLY A 211 -11.03 1.17 -3.50
CA GLY A 211 -12.21 2.03 -3.49
C GLY A 211 -13.23 1.61 -2.44
N VAL A 212 -13.41 0.29 -2.23
CA VAL A 212 -14.27 -0.26 -1.17
C VAL A 212 -13.72 0.09 0.21
N VAL A 213 -12.38 -0.07 0.42
CA VAL A 213 -11.72 0.28 1.70
C VAL A 213 -11.85 1.77 2.01
N ASN A 214 -11.66 2.63 1.01
CA ASN A 214 -11.64 4.09 1.22
C ASN A 214 -12.98 4.70 1.65
N VAL A 215 -14.10 4.04 1.31
CA VAL A 215 -15.45 4.54 1.64
C VAL A 215 -16.22 3.59 2.56
N ASP A 216 -15.54 2.58 3.10
CA ASP A 216 -16.08 1.58 4.03
C ASP A 216 -17.32 0.83 3.45
N ALA A 217 -17.28 0.50 2.15
CA ALA A 217 -18.40 -0.09 1.39
C ALA A 217 -18.52 -1.62 1.52
N GLN A 218 -17.85 -2.27 2.48
CA GLN A 218 -17.84 -3.73 2.63
C GLN A 218 -19.25 -4.30 2.83
N GLU A 219 -20.10 -3.61 3.60
CA GLU A 219 -21.47 -4.04 3.89
C GLU A 219 -22.32 -4.12 2.63
N ILE A 220 -22.30 -3.10 1.80
CA ILE A 220 -23.08 -3.09 0.54
C ILE A 220 -22.54 -4.09 -0.48
N VAL A 221 -21.22 -4.31 -0.51
CA VAL A 221 -20.60 -5.37 -1.33
C VAL A 221 -21.10 -6.74 -0.87
N GLY A 222 -21.17 -6.98 0.44
CA GLY A 222 -21.73 -8.19 1.03
C GLY A 222 -23.20 -8.39 0.66
N ALA A 223 -24.01 -7.34 0.75
CA ALA A 223 -25.42 -7.41 0.36
C ALA A 223 -25.65 -7.78 -1.12
N ILE A 224 -24.81 -7.26 -2.03
CA ILE A 224 -24.85 -7.66 -3.44
C ILE A 224 -24.42 -9.13 -3.59
N ALA A 225 -23.35 -9.52 -2.91
CA ALA A 225 -22.80 -10.87 -2.96
C ALA A 225 -23.82 -11.91 -2.46
N GLU A 226 -24.49 -11.65 -1.34
CA GLU A 226 -25.52 -12.50 -0.78
C GLU A 226 -26.73 -12.61 -1.70
N HIS A 227 -27.21 -11.49 -2.22
CA HIS A 227 -28.36 -11.46 -3.16
C HIS A 227 -28.11 -12.30 -4.40
N LEU A 228 -26.87 -12.33 -4.90
CA LEU A 228 -26.48 -13.10 -6.09
C LEU A 228 -25.89 -14.47 -5.76
N THR A 229 -25.64 -14.80 -4.48
CA THR A 229 -24.77 -15.91 -4.03
C THR A 229 -23.42 -15.88 -4.78
N ALA A 230 -22.83 -14.69 -4.94
CA ALA A 230 -21.62 -14.48 -5.70
C ALA A 230 -20.38 -14.47 -4.79
N PRO A 231 -19.30 -15.20 -5.13
CA PRO A 231 -18.07 -15.11 -4.37
C PRO A 231 -17.42 -13.72 -4.51
N VAL A 232 -16.74 -13.26 -3.45
CA VAL A 232 -16.04 -11.99 -3.39
C VAL A 232 -14.55 -12.23 -3.23
N ALA A 233 -13.79 -11.87 -4.25
CA ALA A 233 -12.33 -11.78 -4.18
C ALA A 233 -11.90 -10.36 -3.77
N THR A 234 -10.75 -10.25 -3.12
CA THR A 234 -10.11 -8.95 -2.89
C THR A 234 -8.97 -8.71 -3.86
N SER A 235 -8.70 -7.47 -4.21
CA SER A 235 -7.58 -7.13 -5.07
C SER A 235 -6.24 -7.29 -4.33
N TYR A 236 -5.15 -7.47 -5.08
CA TYR A 236 -3.80 -7.68 -4.54
C TYR A 236 -3.43 -6.67 -3.45
N LEU A 237 -3.01 -7.17 -2.28
CA LEU A 237 -2.65 -6.40 -1.08
C LEU A 237 -3.74 -5.44 -0.58
N HIS A 238 -5.00 -5.79 -0.82
CA HIS A 238 -6.19 -5.20 -0.22
C HIS A 238 -7.07 -6.29 0.37
N ASN A 239 -6.46 -7.20 1.14
CA ASN A 239 -7.14 -8.33 1.77
C ASN A 239 -8.25 -7.88 2.73
N ASP A 240 -8.17 -6.64 3.19
CA ASP A 240 -9.13 -5.96 4.06
C ASP A 240 -10.30 -5.29 3.30
N ALA A 241 -10.36 -5.43 1.98
CA ALA A 241 -11.46 -4.88 1.19
C ALA A 241 -12.78 -5.64 1.35
N PHE A 242 -12.73 -6.86 1.90
CA PHE A 242 -13.92 -7.64 2.24
C PHE A 242 -13.63 -8.55 3.43
N PRO A 243 -14.59 -8.73 4.39
CA PRO A 243 -14.35 -9.55 5.58
C PRO A 243 -14.00 -10.99 5.24
N ALA A 244 -12.83 -11.47 5.68
CA ALA A 244 -12.32 -12.81 5.38
C ALA A 244 -13.18 -13.94 5.97
N ASN A 245 -13.88 -13.66 7.09
CA ASN A 245 -14.79 -14.59 7.75
C ASN A 245 -16.18 -14.70 7.08
N HIS A 246 -16.46 -13.87 6.06
CA HIS A 246 -17.72 -13.93 5.33
C HIS A 246 -17.81 -15.26 4.53
N PRO A 247 -18.98 -15.96 4.50
CA PRO A 247 -19.12 -17.23 3.77
C PRO A 247 -18.72 -17.15 2.29
N LEU A 248 -19.01 -16.02 1.65
CA LEU A 248 -18.71 -15.78 0.22
C LEU A 248 -17.31 -15.17 -0.03
N ALA A 249 -16.50 -14.90 1.00
CA ALA A 249 -15.12 -14.44 0.83
C ALA A 249 -14.25 -15.58 0.28
N ILE A 250 -13.49 -15.29 -0.80
CA ILE A 250 -12.63 -16.26 -1.47
C ILE A 250 -11.14 -15.87 -1.44
N GLY A 251 -10.80 -14.80 -0.76
CA GLY A 251 -9.44 -14.34 -0.53
C GLY A 251 -8.88 -13.43 -1.63
N PRO A 252 -7.60 -13.06 -1.51
CA PRO A 252 -6.97 -12.08 -2.39
C PRO A 252 -6.55 -12.67 -3.75
N LEU A 253 -6.59 -11.82 -4.77
CA LEU A 253 -6.04 -12.08 -6.11
C LEU A 253 -4.57 -11.66 -6.21
N GLY A 254 -3.96 -11.92 -7.36
CA GLY A 254 -2.62 -11.46 -7.71
C GLY A 254 -1.52 -12.35 -7.15
N TYR A 255 -0.31 -11.80 -7.09
CA TYR A 255 0.89 -12.56 -6.74
C TYR A 255 0.79 -13.20 -5.36
N MET A 256 0.98 -14.53 -5.29
CA MET A 256 0.82 -15.36 -4.09
C MET A 256 -0.56 -15.27 -3.41
N GLY A 257 -1.59 -14.84 -4.15
CA GLY A 257 -2.97 -14.79 -3.64
C GLY A 257 -3.63 -16.17 -3.52
N SER A 258 -4.93 -16.18 -3.29
CA SER A 258 -5.74 -17.37 -3.06
C SER A 258 -6.00 -18.17 -4.36
N LYS A 259 -5.68 -19.46 -4.38
CA LYS A 259 -6.09 -20.36 -5.48
C LYS A 259 -7.62 -20.47 -5.58
N THR A 260 -8.33 -20.42 -4.46
CA THR A 260 -9.80 -20.35 -4.45
C THR A 260 -10.29 -19.18 -5.29
N ALA A 261 -9.73 -17.97 -5.04
CA ALA A 261 -10.10 -16.78 -5.80
C ALA A 261 -9.80 -16.95 -7.29
N MET A 262 -8.62 -17.44 -7.65
CA MET A 262 -8.21 -17.63 -9.04
C MET A 262 -9.09 -18.64 -9.77
N ASN A 263 -9.38 -19.80 -9.16
CA ASN A 263 -10.23 -20.82 -9.75
C ASN A 263 -11.66 -20.30 -10.01
N LEU A 264 -12.28 -19.66 -8.98
CA LEU A 264 -13.65 -19.20 -9.11
C LEU A 264 -13.77 -17.98 -10.03
N VAL A 265 -12.78 -17.09 -10.06
CA VAL A 265 -12.76 -15.97 -11.04
C VAL A 265 -12.58 -16.48 -12.46
N SER A 266 -11.79 -17.55 -12.68
CA SER A 266 -11.61 -18.13 -14.02
C SER A 266 -12.90 -18.72 -14.61
N GLU A 267 -13.85 -19.12 -13.77
CA GLU A 267 -15.15 -19.68 -14.14
C GLU A 267 -16.23 -18.60 -14.35
N ALA A 268 -15.91 -17.32 -14.10
CA ALA A 268 -16.89 -16.23 -14.14
C ALA A 268 -17.35 -15.92 -15.57
N ASP A 269 -18.65 -15.68 -15.73
CA ASP A 269 -19.26 -15.09 -16.93
C ASP A 269 -19.45 -13.57 -16.81
N VAL A 270 -19.62 -13.09 -15.56
CA VAL A 270 -19.72 -11.67 -15.24
C VAL A 270 -18.84 -11.34 -14.04
N VAL A 271 -18.00 -10.32 -14.16
CA VAL A 271 -17.17 -9.78 -13.08
C VAL A 271 -17.63 -8.38 -12.72
N LEU A 272 -18.00 -8.15 -11.46
CA LEU A 272 -18.22 -6.82 -10.91
C LEU A 272 -16.97 -6.37 -10.15
N ALA A 273 -16.19 -5.48 -10.76
CA ALA A 273 -14.98 -4.90 -10.19
C ALA A 273 -15.31 -3.57 -9.50
N ILE A 274 -15.19 -3.50 -8.17
CA ILE A 274 -15.61 -2.36 -7.35
C ILE A 274 -14.38 -1.67 -6.79
N GLY A 275 -14.13 -0.43 -7.22
CA GLY A 275 -13.01 0.38 -6.71
C GLY A 275 -11.64 -0.27 -6.91
N THR A 276 -11.46 -1.00 -8.01
CA THR A 276 -10.20 -1.62 -8.41
C THR A 276 -9.89 -1.35 -9.87
N ARG A 277 -8.65 -0.98 -10.14
CA ARG A 277 -8.16 -0.74 -11.51
C ARG A 277 -7.77 -2.01 -12.25
N LEU A 278 -7.93 -3.20 -11.65
CA LEU A 278 -7.54 -4.48 -12.22
C LEU A 278 -6.11 -4.45 -12.78
N SER A 279 -5.15 -3.96 -11.96
CA SER A 279 -3.77 -3.73 -12.41
C SER A 279 -3.14 -5.01 -12.96
N VAL A 280 -2.21 -4.88 -13.91
CA VAL A 280 -1.50 -6.02 -14.53
C VAL A 280 -0.90 -6.94 -13.46
N PHE A 281 -0.27 -6.38 -12.41
CA PHE A 281 0.30 -7.16 -11.32
C PHE A 281 -0.76 -7.86 -10.46
N GLY A 282 -1.93 -7.24 -10.29
CA GLY A 282 -3.07 -7.83 -9.57
C GLY A 282 -3.82 -8.89 -10.37
N THR A 283 -3.58 -9.00 -11.68
CA THR A 283 -4.22 -9.98 -12.59
C THR A 283 -3.23 -10.95 -13.22
N ILE A 284 -2.00 -11.03 -12.71
CA ILE A 284 -0.94 -11.89 -13.22
C ILE A 284 -1.30 -13.38 -13.03
N PRO A 285 -1.07 -14.26 -14.02
CA PRO A 285 -1.20 -15.70 -13.86
C PRO A 285 -0.33 -16.21 -12.71
N GLN A 286 -0.87 -17.12 -11.88
CA GLN A 286 -0.19 -17.71 -10.74
C GLN A 286 -0.46 -19.22 -10.67
N TYR A 287 0.43 -19.97 -10.06
CA TYR A 287 0.28 -21.42 -9.84
C TYR A 287 -0.05 -22.18 -11.13
N ASP A 288 0.49 -21.73 -12.27
CA ASP A 288 0.20 -22.23 -13.62
C ASP A 288 -1.27 -22.10 -14.05
N ILE A 289 -2.05 -21.25 -13.37
CA ILE A 289 -3.44 -20.90 -13.70
C ILE A 289 -3.45 -19.55 -14.42
N ASP A 290 -3.89 -19.53 -15.68
CA ASP A 290 -4.26 -18.31 -16.42
C ASP A 290 -5.72 -17.97 -16.03
N TRP A 291 -5.86 -17.41 -14.85
CA TRP A 291 -7.13 -17.33 -14.14
C TRP A 291 -8.00 -16.14 -14.51
N PHE A 292 -7.45 -15.09 -15.13
CA PHE A 292 -8.27 -13.93 -15.48
C PHE A 292 -9.18 -14.27 -16.66
N PRO A 293 -10.53 -14.19 -16.54
CA PRO A 293 -11.45 -14.75 -17.50
C PRO A 293 -11.47 -13.96 -18.80
N LYS A 294 -11.08 -14.58 -19.92
CA LYS A 294 -10.99 -13.94 -21.24
C LYS A 294 -12.35 -13.61 -21.85
N ASN A 295 -13.40 -14.32 -21.46
CA ASN A 295 -14.74 -14.22 -22.04
C ASN A 295 -15.77 -13.61 -21.09
N ALA A 296 -15.38 -13.30 -19.83
CA ALA A 296 -16.28 -12.67 -18.89
C ALA A 296 -16.58 -11.22 -19.28
N LYS A 297 -17.82 -10.81 -19.07
CA LYS A 297 -18.22 -9.40 -19.18
C LYS A 297 -17.85 -8.70 -17.89
N ILE A 298 -17.08 -7.63 -18.00
CA ILE A 298 -16.61 -6.86 -16.85
C ILE A 298 -17.45 -5.62 -16.66
N ILE A 299 -17.97 -5.44 -15.46
CA ILE A 299 -18.55 -4.18 -14.96
C ILE A 299 -17.48 -3.57 -14.05
N GLN A 300 -17.03 -2.37 -14.34
CA GLN A 300 -16.01 -1.69 -13.53
C GLN A 300 -16.56 -0.40 -12.93
N ILE A 301 -16.53 -0.29 -11.61
CA ILE A 301 -16.86 0.92 -10.85
C ILE A 301 -15.56 1.56 -10.38
N ASP A 302 -15.33 2.81 -10.78
CA ASP A 302 -14.20 3.60 -10.32
C ASP A 302 -14.57 5.08 -10.28
N ILE A 303 -14.09 5.81 -9.27
CA ILE A 303 -14.32 7.25 -9.15
C ILE A 303 -13.53 8.04 -10.20
N ASN A 304 -12.41 7.49 -10.69
CA ASN A 304 -11.55 8.09 -11.68
C ASN A 304 -11.81 7.51 -13.08
N PRO A 305 -12.38 8.27 -14.00
CA PRO A 305 -12.70 7.77 -15.36
C PRO A 305 -11.45 7.28 -16.12
N LYS A 306 -10.24 7.74 -15.76
CA LYS A 306 -8.99 7.29 -16.38
C LYS A 306 -8.61 5.85 -16.02
N GLN A 307 -9.25 5.26 -15.00
CA GLN A 307 -9.00 3.88 -14.59
C GLN A 307 -9.96 2.88 -15.28
N ILE A 308 -11.11 3.35 -15.75
CA ILE A 308 -12.07 2.50 -16.48
C ILE A 308 -11.43 1.98 -17.78
N ALA A 309 -11.51 0.67 -18.00
CA ALA A 309 -10.97 -0.03 -19.17
C ALA A 309 -9.46 0.18 -19.42
N ARG A 310 -8.69 0.57 -18.40
CA ARG A 310 -7.27 0.88 -18.57
C ARG A 310 -6.42 -0.36 -18.86
N THR A 311 -6.75 -1.48 -18.25
CA THR A 311 -5.97 -2.73 -18.32
C THR A 311 -6.71 -3.84 -19.06
N HIS A 312 -8.01 -3.90 -18.91
CA HIS A 312 -8.88 -4.90 -19.53
C HIS A 312 -10.06 -4.21 -20.19
N PRO A 313 -10.58 -4.69 -21.35
CA PRO A 313 -11.83 -4.22 -21.89
C PRO A 313 -12.97 -4.43 -20.91
N VAL A 314 -13.88 -3.46 -20.78
CA VAL A 314 -15.06 -3.57 -19.93
C VAL A 314 -16.34 -3.48 -20.77
N GLU A 315 -17.35 -4.24 -20.37
CA GLU A 315 -18.70 -4.17 -20.97
C GLU A 315 -19.43 -2.91 -20.50
N ILE A 316 -19.28 -2.60 -19.18
CA ILE A 316 -19.93 -1.45 -18.57
C ILE A 316 -18.96 -0.74 -17.63
N GLY A 317 -18.70 0.53 -17.89
CA GLY A 317 -17.97 1.42 -16.99
C GLY A 317 -18.94 2.30 -16.20
N VAL A 318 -18.79 2.30 -14.88
CA VAL A 318 -19.55 3.18 -13.97
C VAL A 318 -18.57 4.15 -13.32
N VAL A 319 -18.61 5.41 -13.72
CA VAL A 319 -17.81 6.47 -13.08
C VAL A 319 -18.56 6.96 -11.85
N GLY A 320 -18.15 6.50 -10.67
CA GLY A 320 -18.85 6.77 -9.43
C GLY A 320 -18.08 6.31 -8.19
N ASP A 321 -18.55 6.80 -7.05
CA ASP A 321 -18.12 6.33 -5.74
C ASP A 321 -18.48 4.85 -5.54
N ALA A 322 -17.62 4.09 -4.88
CA ALA A 322 -17.79 2.64 -4.72
C ALA A 322 -19.05 2.30 -3.90
N GLU A 323 -19.34 3.06 -2.85
CA GLU A 323 -20.52 2.88 -2.00
C GLU A 323 -21.80 3.29 -2.76
N GLU A 324 -21.85 4.53 -3.24
CA GLU A 324 -23.04 5.10 -3.89
C GLU A 324 -23.47 4.30 -5.14
N ALA A 325 -22.52 3.91 -5.99
CA ALA A 325 -22.80 3.10 -7.17
C ALA A 325 -23.27 1.69 -6.79
N SER A 326 -22.67 1.07 -5.77
CA SER A 326 -23.05 -0.27 -5.30
C SER A 326 -24.45 -0.26 -4.69
N VAL A 327 -24.82 0.75 -3.88
CA VAL A 327 -26.16 0.94 -3.33
C VAL A 327 -27.20 1.03 -4.46
N GLU A 328 -26.91 1.79 -5.49
CA GLU A 328 -27.81 1.96 -6.62
C GLU A 328 -27.96 0.67 -7.46
N ILE A 329 -26.88 -0.09 -7.67
CA ILE A 329 -26.94 -1.41 -8.33
C ILE A 329 -27.77 -2.38 -7.49
N PHE A 330 -27.54 -2.44 -6.19
CA PHE A 330 -28.27 -3.32 -5.29
C PHE A 330 -29.78 -3.02 -5.26
N ASN A 331 -30.15 -1.73 -5.23
CA ASN A 331 -31.56 -1.32 -5.27
C ASN A 331 -32.26 -1.78 -6.57
N ARG A 332 -31.56 -1.73 -7.72
CA ARG A 332 -32.06 -2.21 -9.00
C ARG A 332 -32.19 -3.74 -9.03
N LEU A 333 -31.21 -4.47 -8.50
CA LEU A 333 -31.28 -5.93 -8.38
C LEU A 333 -32.49 -6.36 -7.57
N LYS A 334 -32.74 -5.72 -6.42
CA LYS A 334 -33.94 -5.98 -5.60
C LYS A 334 -35.24 -5.69 -6.34
N ALA A 335 -35.30 -4.63 -7.13
CA ALA A 335 -36.50 -4.25 -7.89
C ALA A 335 -36.81 -5.22 -9.05
N MET A 336 -35.80 -5.94 -9.56
CA MET A 336 -35.97 -6.97 -10.61
C MET A 336 -36.60 -8.28 -10.13
N LYS A 337 -36.99 -8.38 -8.83
CA LYS A 337 -37.68 -9.52 -8.21
C LYS A 337 -37.01 -10.89 -8.48
N LYS A 338 -35.70 -10.93 -8.67
CA LYS A 338 -34.98 -12.16 -8.41
C LYS A 338 -34.95 -12.27 -6.89
N ASP A 339 -35.87 -13.08 -6.34
CA ASP A 339 -35.82 -13.48 -4.96
C ASP A 339 -34.40 -13.97 -4.71
N GLY A 340 -33.74 -13.42 -3.68
CA GLY A 340 -32.36 -13.78 -3.31
C GLY A 340 -32.31 -15.21 -2.77
N GLU A 341 -32.86 -16.17 -3.53
CA GLU A 341 -32.72 -17.58 -3.20
C GLU A 341 -31.24 -17.96 -3.30
N THR A 342 -30.72 -18.49 -2.21
CA THR A 342 -29.34 -18.97 -2.14
C THR A 342 -29.12 -20.04 -3.19
N ASN A 343 -28.13 -19.85 -4.06
CA ASN A 343 -27.72 -20.87 -4.99
C ASN A 343 -26.83 -21.91 -4.27
N GLU A 344 -27.46 -22.95 -3.73
CA GLU A 344 -26.79 -23.98 -2.93
C GLU A 344 -25.63 -24.66 -3.68
N ARG A 345 -25.77 -24.87 -5.00
CA ARG A 345 -24.70 -25.49 -5.81
C ARG A 345 -23.46 -24.57 -5.86
N ARG A 346 -23.67 -23.28 -6.01
CA ARG A 346 -22.58 -22.29 -6.04
C ARG A 346 -21.92 -22.17 -4.69
N LEU A 347 -22.73 -22.10 -3.61
CA LEU A 347 -22.21 -22.07 -2.25
C LEU A 347 -21.37 -23.29 -1.92
N GLN A 348 -21.83 -24.49 -2.31
CA GLN A 348 -21.05 -25.72 -2.14
C GLN A 348 -19.71 -25.66 -2.93
N ARG A 349 -19.72 -25.18 -4.17
CA ARG A 349 -18.52 -24.99 -4.98
C ARG A 349 -17.51 -24.05 -4.30
N ILE A 350 -17.99 -22.93 -3.73
CA ILE A 350 -17.16 -21.99 -2.96
C ILE A 350 -16.52 -22.69 -1.77
N ASN A 351 -17.31 -23.41 -0.97
CA ASN A 351 -16.83 -24.08 0.23
C ASN A 351 -15.80 -25.17 -0.10
N ASP A 352 -16.01 -25.95 -1.15
CA ASP A 352 -15.08 -26.98 -1.58
C ASP A 352 -13.72 -26.40 -1.98
N GLU A 353 -13.69 -25.28 -2.70
CA GLU A 353 -12.46 -24.60 -3.07
C GLU A 353 -11.75 -23.94 -1.89
N LYS A 354 -12.51 -23.33 -0.97
CA LYS A 354 -11.95 -22.76 0.28
C LYS A 354 -11.25 -23.85 1.09
N GLN A 355 -11.89 -24.99 1.30
CA GLN A 355 -11.32 -26.09 2.08
C GLN A 355 -10.06 -26.67 1.44
N LYS A 356 -10.04 -26.80 0.11
CA LYS A 356 -8.82 -27.26 -0.60
C LYS A 356 -7.66 -26.32 -0.39
N TRP A 357 -7.90 -25.01 -0.54
CA TRP A 357 -6.87 -23.99 -0.39
C TRP A 357 -6.37 -23.89 1.05
N GLU A 358 -7.26 -23.91 2.03
CA GLU A 358 -6.88 -23.92 3.45
C GLU A 358 -6.00 -25.10 3.81
N ASN A 359 -6.36 -26.30 3.35
CA ASN A 359 -5.54 -27.49 3.57
C ASN A 359 -4.15 -27.34 2.92
N GLU A 360 -4.06 -26.74 1.73
CA GLU A 360 -2.81 -26.56 1.02
C GLU A 360 -1.89 -25.55 1.74
N ILE A 361 -2.40 -24.38 2.15
CA ILE A 361 -1.57 -23.36 2.82
C ILE A 361 -1.12 -23.82 4.21
N VAL A 362 -1.99 -24.54 4.94
CA VAL A 362 -1.61 -25.11 6.24
C VAL A 362 -0.55 -26.18 6.06
N SER A 363 -0.73 -27.11 5.09
CA SER A 363 0.27 -28.14 4.82
C SER A 363 1.62 -27.55 4.40
N ALA A 364 1.63 -26.49 3.57
CA ALA A 364 2.86 -25.80 3.17
C ALA A 364 3.56 -25.06 4.32
N ALA A 365 2.81 -24.69 5.38
CA ALA A 365 3.34 -24.04 6.56
C ALA A 365 3.91 -25.04 7.59
N MET A 366 3.43 -26.29 7.61
CA MET A 366 3.80 -27.31 8.60
C MET A 366 5.07 -28.10 8.24
N ASP A 367 5.80 -27.66 7.22
CA ASP A 367 7.12 -28.20 6.92
C ASP A 367 8.12 -27.59 7.94
N ASP A 368 8.43 -28.38 9.00
CA ASP A 368 9.29 -27.97 10.10
C ASP A 368 10.75 -27.94 9.64
N GLY A 369 11.20 -26.76 9.23
CA GLY A 369 12.60 -26.50 8.88
C GLY A 369 13.38 -25.82 10.02
N ASP A 370 14.67 -26.07 10.07
CA ASP A 370 15.65 -25.26 10.80
C ASP A 370 16.61 -24.69 9.74
N PRO A 371 16.59 -23.38 9.44
CA PRO A 371 15.77 -22.28 10.03
C PRO A 371 14.26 -22.36 9.74
N ILE A 372 13.48 -21.52 10.45
CA ILE A 372 12.01 -21.49 10.40
C ILE A 372 11.46 -21.34 8.96
N ASN A 373 10.49 -22.17 8.58
CA ASN A 373 9.72 -21.94 7.36
C ASN A 373 8.97 -20.60 7.45
N PRO A 374 9.20 -19.62 6.54
CA PRO A 374 8.55 -18.31 6.61
C PRO A 374 7.02 -18.39 6.54
N ARG A 375 6.45 -19.44 5.91
CA ARG A 375 5.02 -19.69 5.89
C ARG A 375 4.47 -20.11 7.25
N ARG A 376 5.26 -20.88 8.05
CA ARG A 376 4.89 -21.23 9.42
C ARG A 376 4.84 -19.99 10.29
N ALA A 377 5.85 -19.14 10.24
CA ALA A 377 5.85 -17.88 10.99
C ALA A 377 4.68 -16.97 10.62
N LEU A 378 4.38 -16.80 9.31
CA LEU A 378 3.22 -16.04 8.84
C LEU A 378 1.89 -16.62 9.33
N LEU A 379 1.75 -17.94 9.33
CA LEU A 379 0.54 -18.62 9.80
C LEU A 379 0.32 -18.38 11.30
N GLU A 380 1.38 -18.50 12.11
CA GLU A 380 1.29 -18.25 13.56
C GLU A 380 0.97 -16.79 13.88
N ILE A 381 1.62 -15.83 13.19
CA ILE A 381 1.30 -14.41 13.30
C ILE A 381 -0.15 -14.14 12.87
N SER A 382 -0.57 -14.64 11.71
CA SER A 382 -1.93 -14.42 11.19
C SER A 382 -3.03 -14.93 12.13
N ARG A 383 -2.76 -16.04 12.84
CA ARG A 383 -3.69 -16.61 13.84
C ARG A 383 -3.74 -15.81 15.14
N ALA A 384 -2.69 -15.06 15.46
CA ALA A 384 -2.61 -14.23 16.65
C ALA A 384 -3.07 -12.78 16.41
N LEU A 385 -3.27 -12.37 15.14
CA LEU A 385 -3.83 -11.05 14.82
C LEU A 385 -5.24 -10.90 15.40
N THR A 386 -5.52 -9.72 15.94
CA THR A 386 -6.89 -9.34 16.35
C THR A 386 -7.58 -8.54 15.23
N ASP A 387 -8.90 -8.42 15.28
CA ASP A 387 -9.67 -7.62 14.31
C ASP A 387 -9.28 -6.13 14.31
N ASP A 388 -8.65 -5.64 15.39
CA ASP A 388 -8.22 -4.26 15.52
C ASP A 388 -6.76 -4.05 15.09
N THR A 389 -5.97 -5.11 14.94
CA THR A 389 -4.58 -5.01 14.51
C THR A 389 -4.46 -4.44 13.10
N ILE A 390 -3.61 -3.44 12.93
CA ILE A 390 -3.24 -2.88 11.63
C ILE A 390 -1.90 -3.51 11.22
N VAL A 391 -1.84 -4.02 10.01
CA VAL A 391 -0.62 -4.62 9.45
C VAL A 391 -0.10 -3.77 8.31
N THR A 392 1.19 -3.46 8.36
CA THR A 392 1.89 -2.87 7.22
C THR A 392 2.83 -3.90 6.61
N THR A 393 2.93 -3.94 5.28
CA THR A 393 3.87 -4.83 4.60
C THR A 393 4.79 -4.06 3.68
N ASP A 394 6.03 -4.50 3.63
CA ASP A 394 7.01 -4.02 2.66
C ASP A 394 6.76 -4.61 1.26
N ILE A 395 7.77 -4.71 0.45
CA ILE A 395 7.78 -5.47 -0.81
C ILE A 395 8.84 -6.57 -0.73
N GLY A 396 8.75 -7.56 -1.60
CA GLY A 396 9.69 -8.66 -1.68
C GLY A 396 9.04 -10.01 -1.36
N ASN A 397 9.88 -11.01 -1.09
CA ASN A 397 9.45 -12.40 -0.96
C ASN A 397 8.43 -12.62 0.17
N ILE A 398 8.73 -12.07 1.37
CA ILE A 398 7.88 -12.29 2.55
C ILE A 398 6.52 -11.58 2.43
N SER A 399 6.51 -10.34 1.94
CA SER A 399 5.28 -9.57 1.77
C SER A 399 4.36 -10.19 0.72
N SER A 400 4.95 -10.75 -0.34
CA SER A 400 4.20 -11.49 -1.36
C SER A 400 3.60 -12.77 -0.78
N THR A 401 4.37 -13.53 0.01
CA THR A 401 3.88 -14.72 0.69
C THR A 401 2.77 -14.37 1.70
N ALA A 402 2.94 -13.27 2.43
CA ALA A 402 1.95 -12.76 3.39
C ALA A 402 0.58 -12.47 2.75
N ASN A 403 0.52 -12.10 1.45
CA ASN A 403 -0.75 -11.89 0.74
C ASN A 403 -1.68 -13.12 0.81
N GLY A 404 -1.13 -14.33 0.77
CA GLY A 404 -1.91 -15.57 0.87
C GLY A 404 -2.27 -15.99 2.31
N TYR A 405 -1.61 -15.45 3.32
CA TYR A 405 -1.76 -15.86 4.73
C TYR A 405 -2.50 -14.84 5.60
N LEU A 406 -2.46 -13.54 5.26
CA LEU A 406 -3.08 -12.49 6.06
C LEU A 406 -4.57 -12.38 5.76
N ASN A 407 -5.38 -12.50 6.80
CA ASN A 407 -6.84 -12.39 6.77
C ASN A 407 -7.31 -11.23 7.65
N PHE A 408 -8.26 -10.42 7.15
CA PHE A 408 -8.81 -9.28 7.85
C PHE A 408 -10.33 -9.32 7.79
N ASN A 409 -10.97 -8.99 8.91
CA ASN A 409 -12.44 -8.93 9.03
C ASN A 409 -12.98 -7.50 8.95
N ARG A 410 -12.08 -6.50 8.90
CA ARG A 410 -12.43 -5.07 8.84
C ARG A 410 -11.53 -4.36 7.81
N GLY A 411 -12.05 -3.29 7.22
CA GLY A 411 -11.30 -2.42 6.33
C GLY A 411 -10.25 -1.56 7.05
N ARG A 412 -9.33 -0.99 6.28
CA ARG A 412 -8.21 -0.13 6.74
C ARG A 412 -7.28 -0.82 7.73
N LYS A 413 -7.06 -2.11 7.51
CA LYS A 413 -6.22 -2.97 8.37
C LYS A 413 -4.95 -3.46 7.67
N LEU A 414 -4.86 -3.29 6.35
CA LEU A 414 -3.66 -3.66 5.57
C LEU A 414 -3.12 -2.48 4.77
N ILE A 415 -1.86 -2.12 5.01
CA ILE A 415 -1.15 -1.06 4.30
C ILE A 415 0.12 -1.63 3.68
N ALA A 416 0.23 -1.58 2.36
CA ALA A 416 1.36 -2.14 1.62
C ALA A 416 1.99 -1.12 0.66
N ALA A 417 3.24 -1.36 0.25
CA ALA A 417 3.94 -0.54 -0.75
C ALA A 417 3.30 -0.60 -2.16
N LEU A 418 2.36 -1.50 -2.37
CA LEU A 418 1.54 -1.66 -3.58
C LEU A 418 2.33 -1.72 -4.90
N THR A 419 1.78 -1.06 -5.92
CA THR A 419 2.30 -1.13 -7.30
C THR A 419 3.64 -0.41 -7.48
N PHE A 420 3.96 0.61 -6.66
CA PHE A 420 5.27 1.25 -6.73
C PHE A 420 6.37 0.30 -6.25
N GLY A 421 6.08 -0.48 -5.18
CA GLY A 421 6.90 -1.62 -4.79
C GLY A 421 8.29 -1.26 -4.28
N ASN A 422 8.44 -0.17 -3.57
CA ASN A 422 9.70 0.22 -2.95
C ASN A 422 9.94 -0.48 -1.63
N CYS A 423 11.19 -0.87 -1.38
CA CYS A 423 11.64 -1.37 -0.09
C CYS A 423 11.78 -0.25 0.95
N GLY A 424 11.72 -0.61 2.24
CA GLY A 424 11.85 0.32 3.36
C GLY A 424 10.55 1.05 3.71
N PHE A 425 9.40 0.55 3.25
CA PHE A 425 8.08 1.14 3.45
C PHE A 425 7.42 0.73 4.76
N ALA A 426 7.45 -0.57 5.10
CA ALA A 426 6.55 -1.13 6.12
C ALA A 426 6.70 -0.46 7.49
N TYR A 427 7.92 -0.31 8.00
CA TYR A 427 8.12 0.21 9.35
C TYR A 427 7.74 1.68 9.51
N PRO A 428 8.22 2.62 8.67
CA PRO A 428 7.73 3.99 8.76
C PRO A 428 6.22 4.10 8.51
N ALA A 429 5.65 3.31 7.61
CA ALA A 429 4.20 3.25 7.43
C ALA A 429 3.47 2.79 8.71
N ALA A 430 4.04 1.85 9.46
CA ALA A 430 3.50 1.42 10.75
C ALA A 430 3.52 2.56 11.78
N LEU A 431 4.57 3.38 11.82
CA LEU A 431 4.61 4.57 12.68
C LEU A 431 3.48 5.54 12.33
N GLY A 432 3.23 5.78 11.05
CA GLY A 432 2.13 6.62 10.59
C GLY A 432 0.75 6.03 10.91
N ALA A 433 0.59 4.71 10.79
CA ALA A 433 -0.63 4.02 11.19
C ALA A 433 -0.88 4.12 12.71
N GLN A 434 0.18 4.04 13.53
CA GLN A 434 0.09 4.19 14.98
C GLN A 434 -0.27 5.62 15.39
N LEU A 435 0.23 6.64 14.67
CA LEU A 435 -0.20 8.03 14.86
C LEU A 435 -1.69 8.19 14.53
N ALA A 436 -2.16 7.54 13.48
CA ALA A 436 -3.56 7.58 13.05
C ALA A 436 -4.52 6.83 14.02
N ARG A 437 -4.04 5.75 14.63
CA ARG A 437 -4.82 4.86 15.51
C ARG A 437 -3.99 4.46 16.73
N PRO A 438 -3.82 5.37 17.69
CA PRO A 438 -3.06 5.10 18.92
C PRO A 438 -3.69 4.00 19.79
N ASP A 439 -4.95 3.69 19.58
CA ASP A 439 -5.76 2.69 20.27
C ASP A 439 -5.65 1.26 19.67
N CYS A 440 -4.99 1.10 18.52
CA CYS A 440 -4.87 -0.18 17.84
C CYS A 440 -3.44 -0.69 17.86
N PRO A 441 -3.21 -2.00 18.02
CA PRO A 441 -1.90 -2.58 17.76
C PRO A 441 -1.50 -2.41 16.28
N VAL A 442 -0.23 -2.09 16.03
CA VAL A 442 0.29 -1.93 14.67
C VAL A 442 1.53 -2.81 14.48
N VAL A 443 1.52 -3.58 13.39
CA VAL A 443 2.54 -4.58 13.08
C VAL A 443 3.11 -4.34 11.69
N ALA A 444 4.43 -4.22 11.59
CA ALA A 444 5.15 -4.17 10.31
C ALA A 444 5.70 -5.56 9.96
N ILE A 445 5.32 -6.12 8.82
CA ILE A 445 5.92 -7.34 8.25
C ILE A 445 6.96 -6.92 7.21
N VAL A 446 8.22 -7.23 7.49
CA VAL A 446 9.34 -6.73 6.69
C VAL A 446 10.44 -7.78 6.55
N GLY A 447 11.08 -7.85 5.38
CA GLY A 447 12.30 -8.64 5.19
C GLY A 447 13.53 -7.87 5.69
N ASP A 448 14.60 -8.59 6.02
CA ASP A 448 15.85 -8.04 6.55
C ASP A 448 16.50 -6.97 5.66
N GLY A 449 16.50 -7.15 4.34
CA GLY A 449 17.02 -6.16 3.42
C GLY A 449 16.22 -4.86 3.42
N ALA A 450 14.89 -4.93 3.40
CA ALA A 450 14.02 -3.77 3.48
C ALA A 450 14.07 -3.11 4.87
N TRP A 451 14.18 -3.91 5.93
CA TRP A 451 14.40 -3.44 7.29
C TRP A 451 15.65 -2.57 7.41
N GLY A 452 16.76 -2.99 6.79
CA GLY A 452 18.01 -2.22 6.76
C GLY A 452 17.87 -0.80 6.21
N MET A 453 16.83 -0.53 5.42
CA MET A 453 16.57 0.81 4.84
C MET A 453 15.78 1.75 5.77
N SER A 454 15.16 1.23 6.85
CA SER A 454 14.28 2.01 7.74
C SER A 454 14.50 1.76 9.24
N LEU A 455 15.40 0.85 9.61
CA LEU A 455 15.65 0.47 11.03
C LEU A 455 16.01 1.66 11.94
N HIS A 456 16.58 2.72 11.39
CA HIS A 456 16.94 3.93 12.16
C HIS A 456 15.70 4.66 12.71
N GLU A 457 14.51 4.42 12.17
CA GLU A 457 13.25 4.96 12.70
C GLU A 457 12.78 4.27 13.98
N VAL A 458 13.46 3.21 14.44
CA VAL A 458 13.26 2.70 15.81
C VAL A 458 13.49 3.81 16.83
N SER A 459 14.49 4.68 16.59
CA SER A 459 14.70 5.86 17.43
C SER A 459 13.54 6.83 17.40
N THR A 460 12.88 7.00 16.26
CA THR A 460 11.65 7.82 16.13
C THR A 460 10.49 7.19 16.92
N ALA A 461 10.32 5.87 16.82
CA ALA A 461 9.29 5.15 17.57
C ALA A 461 9.46 5.33 19.08
N VAL A 462 10.69 5.15 19.58
CA VAL A 462 11.03 5.34 21.01
C VAL A 462 10.81 6.77 21.45
N GLU A 463 11.31 7.75 20.69
CA GLU A 463 11.18 9.18 21.01
C GLU A 463 9.72 9.64 21.03
N GLN A 464 8.89 9.12 20.12
CA GLN A 464 7.50 9.51 20.01
C GLN A 464 6.54 8.63 20.84
N GLY A 465 7.03 7.58 21.49
CA GLY A 465 6.22 6.64 22.27
C GLY A 465 5.22 5.88 21.41
N LEU A 466 5.64 5.37 20.25
CA LEU A 466 4.81 4.63 19.30
C LEU A 466 5.08 3.13 19.43
N PRO A 467 4.22 2.33 20.10
CA PRO A 467 4.47 0.92 20.39
C PRO A 467 4.22 0.02 19.17
N VAL A 468 4.96 0.26 18.10
CA VAL A 468 4.88 -0.51 16.86
C VAL A 468 5.72 -1.78 16.95
N ILE A 469 5.18 -2.88 16.44
CA ILE A 469 5.88 -4.17 16.37
C ILE A 469 6.46 -4.35 14.97
N ALA A 470 7.76 -4.56 14.85
CA ALA A 470 8.42 -4.95 13.61
C ALA A 470 8.71 -6.45 13.63
N CYS A 471 8.03 -7.24 12.79
CA CYS A 471 8.36 -8.63 12.53
C CYS A 471 9.35 -8.68 11.37
N VAL A 472 10.63 -8.80 11.68
CA VAL A 472 11.73 -8.83 10.72
C VAL A 472 12.05 -10.28 10.34
N PHE A 473 11.63 -10.68 9.15
CA PHE A 473 11.93 -11.99 8.58
C PHE A 473 13.35 -11.98 8.02
N ASN A 474 14.29 -12.47 8.84
CA ASN A 474 15.71 -12.45 8.52
C ASN A 474 16.14 -13.77 7.86
N ASN A 475 16.41 -13.72 6.56
CA ASN A 475 16.98 -14.82 5.80
C ASN A 475 18.35 -14.48 5.20
N GLN A 476 18.92 -13.34 5.56
CA GLN A 476 20.21 -12.80 5.10
C GLN A 476 20.30 -12.64 3.57
N ARG A 477 19.16 -12.26 2.93
CA ARG A 477 19.06 -12.22 1.46
C ARG A 477 18.04 -11.21 0.97
N TRP A 478 18.30 -10.70 -0.22
CA TRP A 478 17.27 -10.12 -1.08
C TRP A 478 16.48 -11.26 -1.75
N GLY A 479 15.52 -11.85 -1.03
CA GLY A 479 14.88 -13.10 -1.40
C GLY A 479 14.21 -13.09 -2.77
N ALA A 480 13.51 -12.02 -3.14
CA ALA A 480 12.86 -11.89 -4.46
C ALA A 480 13.90 -11.88 -5.59
N GLU A 481 14.99 -11.12 -5.43
CA GLU A 481 16.06 -11.04 -6.43
C GLU A 481 16.87 -12.33 -6.49
N GLN A 482 17.10 -12.97 -5.35
CA GLN A 482 17.78 -14.27 -5.33
C GLN A 482 16.96 -15.34 -6.06
N LYS A 483 15.62 -15.32 -5.91
CA LYS A 483 14.73 -16.22 -6.66
C LYS A 483 14.88 -16.06 -8.17
N ASN A 484 14.98 -14.81 -8.65
CA ASN A 484 15.28 -14.56 -10.06
C ASN A 484 16.65 -15.12 -10.49
N GLN A 485 17.66 -15.05 -9.61
CA GLN A 485 18.99 -15.60 -9.88
C GLN A 485 18.98 -17.14 -9.88
N VAL A 486 18.15 -17.76 -9.07
CA VAL A 486 17.89 -19.21 -9.11
C VAL A 486 17.24 -19.60 -10.45
N ASP A 487 16.15 -18.97 -10.81
CA ASP A 487 15.29 -19.41 -11.92
C ASP A 487 15.85 -19.06 -13.31
N PHE A 488 16.60 -17.97 -13.43
CA PHE A 488 17.04 -17.43 -14.73
C PHE A 488 18.57 -17.37 -14.90
N TYR A 489 19.35 -17.51 -13.82
CA TYR A 489 20.80 -17.27 -13.84
C TYR A 489 21.62 -18.39 -13.18
N ASN A 490 21.08 -19.62 -13.12
CA ASN A 490 21.78 -20.82 -12.66
C ASN A 490 22.49 -20.63 -11.32
N ASN A 491 21.77 -20.13 -10.32
CA ASN A 491 22.28 -19.90 -8.95
C ASN A 491 23.53 -18.99 -8.88
N ARG A 492 23.76 -18.14 -9.89
CA ARG A 492 24.85 -17.15 -9.82
C ARG A 492 24.42 -15.96 -8.99
N PHE A 493 24.65 -16.03 -7.69
CA PHE A 493 24.26 -15.02 -6.73
C PHE A 493 25.21 -13.83 -6.76
N VAL A 494 24.69 -12.65 -7.13
CA VAL A 494 25.44 -11.39 -7.16
C VAL A 494 24.61 -10.34 -6.43
N GLY A 495 25.12 -9.85 -5.30
CA GLY A 495 24.49 -8.79 -4.49
C GLY A 495 23.19 -9.18 -3.79
N SER A 496 22.77 -10.45 -3.85
CA SER A 496 21.53 -10.93 -3.22
C SER A 496 21.72 -11.54 -1.84
N ASN A 497 22.94 -11.93 -1.47
CA ASN A 497 23.28 -12.29 -0.09
C ASN A 497 23.68 -11.02 0.67
N ILE A 498 23.20 -10.89 1.90
CA ILE A 498 23.52 -9.76 2.78
C ILE A 498 23.90 -10.29 4.16
N ASP A 499 24.95 -9.72 4.75
CA ASP A 499 25.28 -9.97 6.14
C ASP A 499 24.45 -9.03 7.02
N THR A 500 23.75 -9.59 7.98
CA THR A 500 22.88 -8.83 8.90
C THR A 500 23.40 -8.90 10.32
N PRO A 501 23.32 -7.81 11.10
CA PRO A 501 23.55 -7.88 12.55
C PRO A 501 22.40 -8.64 13.23
N ASN A 502 22.52 -8.89 14.53
CA ASN A 502 21.37 -9.26 15.36
C ASN A 502 20.47 -8.03 15.53
N PHE A 503 19.36 -7.99 14.81
CA PHE A 503 18.45 -6.83 14.81
C PHE A 503 17.74 -6.64 16.16
N ALA A 504 17.50 -7.70 16.91
CA ALA A 504 16.93 -7.60 18.24
C ALA A 504 17.90 -6.89 19.22
N GLU A 505 19.21 -7.15 19.11
CA GLU A 505 20.21 -6.42 19.89
C GLU A 505 20.34 -4.95 19.47
N VAL A 506 20.29 -4.69 18.17
CA VAL A 506 20.29 -3.32 17.64
C VAL A 506 19.09 -2.55 18.18
N ALA A 507 17.89 -3.13 18.17
CA ALA A 507 16.68 -2.50 18.70
C ALA A 507 16.82 -2.15 20.18
N ARG A 508 17.32 -3.09 20.99
CA ARG A 508 17.60 -2.83 22.43
C ARG A 508 18.61 -1.70 22.64
N ALA A 509 19.66 -1.64 21.82
CA ALA A 509 20.63 -0.56 21.88
C ALA A 509 20.02 0.81 21.48
N MET A 510 18.94 0.83 20.71
CA MET A 510 18.19 2.03 20.33
C MET A 510 17.06 2.38 21.32
N GLY A 511 16.86 1.60 22.38
CA GLY A 511 15.87 1.84 23.44
C GLY A 511 14.52 1.17 23.24
N ALA A 512 14.37 0.33 22.23
CA ALA A 512 13.19 -0.50 22.00
C ALA A 512 13.33 -1.89 22.65
N ASP A 513 12.25 -2.64 22.71
CA ASP A 513 12.31 -4.07 23.01
C ASP A 513 12.76 -4.86 21.78
N GLY A 514 13.39 -6.00 22.01
CA GLY A 514 13.84 -6.84 20.91
C GLY A 514 13.94 -8.31 21.33
N ALA A 515 13.42 -9.19 20.50
CA ALA A 515 13.54 -10.63 20.67
C ALA A 515 13.96 -11.28 19.35
N ARG A 516 14.79 -12.31 19.43
CA ARG A 516 15.16 -13.15 18.30
C ARG A 516 14.52 -14.52 18.47
N VAL A 517 13.86 -14.97 17.40
CA VAL A 517 13.13 -16.23 17.36
C VAL A 517 13.79 -17.14 16.34
N ASP A 518 14.29 -18.26 16.81
CA ASP A 518 14.98 -19.29 16.02
C ASP A 518 14.16 -20.62 16.00
N ASP A 519 13.13 -20.76 16.86
CA ASP A 519 12.24 -21.94 16.93
C ASP A 519 10.82 -21.58 16.41
N PRO A 520 10.25 -22.37 15.49
CA PRO A 520 8.91 -22.10 14.95
C PRO A 520 7.79 -22.12 15.99
N ASP A 521 7.95 -22.90 17.08
CA ASP A 521 6.94 -23.01 18.14
C ASP A 521 6.92 -21.77 19.06
N ASP A 522 8.01 -21.01 19.13
CA ASP A 522 8.11 -19.78 19.92
C ASP A 522 7.55 -18.54 19.19
N VAL A 523 7.28 -18.62 17.89
CA VAL A 523 6.86 -17.44 17.09
C VAL A 523 5.58 -16.83 17.64
N ARG A 524 4.58 -17.65 17.97
CA ARG A 524 3.30 -17.16 18.49
C ARG A 524 3.45 -16.48 19.83
N GLU A 525 4.13 -17.12 20.79
CA GLU A 525 4.34 -16.58 22.14
C GLU A 525 5.10 -15.25 22.09
N ALA A 526 6.20 -15.21 21.35
CA ALA A 526 6.97 -13.97 21.16
C ALA A 526 6.15 -12.84 20.51
N PHE A 527 5.26 -13.17 19.60
CA PHE A 527 4.39 -12.18 18.97
C PHE A 527 3.28 -11.70 19.91
N GLU A 528 2.66 -12.59 20.70
CA GLU A 528 1.63 -12.24 21.71
C GLU A 528 2.26 -11.39 22.84
N ASP A 529 3.49 -11.69 23.25
CA ASP A 529 4.25 -10.86 24.19
C ASP A 529 4.49 -9.45 23.62
N ALA A 530 4.88 -9.36 22.35
CA ALA A 530 5.08 -8.07 21.68
C ALA A 530 3.77 -7.27 21.57
N LEU A 531 2.63 -7.91 21.30
CA LEU A 531 1.30 -7.27 21.29
C LEU A 531 0.90 -6.70 22.66
N SER A 532 1.47 -7.24 23.74
CA SER A 532 1.21 -6.84 25.13
C SER A 532 2.17 -5.76 25.62
N SER A 533 3.20 -5.41 24.85
CA SER A 533 4.19 -4.39 25.22
C SER A 533 3.72 -2.98 24.88
N ASP A 534 3.97 -2.03 25.78
CA ASP A 534 3.78 -0.59 25.55
C ASP A 534 5.01 0.06 24.85
N ASN A 535 6.06 -0.72 24.58
CA ASN A 535 7.27 -0.25 23.91
C ASN A 535 7.32 -0.64 22.43
N PRO A 536 7.98 0.14 21.57
CA PRO A 536 8.35 -0.35 20.24
C PRO A 536 9.11 -1.67 20.35
N THR A 537 8.72 -2.68 19.57
CA THR A 537 9.31 -4.02 19.68
C THR A 537 9.79 -4.51 18.32
N VAL A 538 10.98 -5.11 18.28
CA VAL A 538 11.53 -5.75 17.08
C VAL A 538 11.63 -7.26 17.33
N LEU A 539 10.83 -8.03 16.62
CA LEU A 539 10.92 -9.49 16.57
C LEU A 539 11.75 -9.88 15.34
N GLU A 540 12.96 -10.33 15.56
CA GLU A 540 13.82 -10.89 14.51
C GLU A 540 13.53 -12.39 14.39
N ILE A 541 12.87 -12.79 13.30
CA ILE A 541 12.48 -14.18 13.04
C ILE A 541 13.45 -14.76 12.02
N MET A 542 14.23 -15.76 12.42
CA MET A 542 15.23 -16.40 11.56
C MET A 542 14.56 -17.41 10.63
N VAL A 543 14.52 -17.10 9.33
CA VAL A 543 13.76 -17.91 8.37
C VAL A 543 14.64 -18.55 7.30
N ASP A 544 14.18 -19.69 6.78
CA ASP A 544 14.83 -20.41 5.70
C ASP A 544 14.82 -19.60 4.40
N GLY A 545 16.01 -19.19 3.97
CA GLY A 545 16.21 -18.44 2.73
C GLY A 545 16.04 -19.25 1.46
N THR A 546 15.81 -20.56 1.53
CA THR A 546 15.52 -21.40 0.36
C THR A 546 14.03 -21.50 0.04
N GLN A 547 13.18 -21.16 1.01
CA GLN A 547 11.72 -21.14 0.88
C GLN A 547 11.24 -19.85 0.19
N LEU A 548 11.55 -19.72 -1.09
CA LEU A 548 11.24 -18.53 -1.88
C LEU A 548 9.89 -18.67 -2.61
N ALA A 549 9.20 -17.52 -2.77
CA ALA A 549 8.00 -17.44 -3.60
C ALA A 549 8.35 -17.71 -5.08
N PRO A 550 7.43 -18.22 -5.91
CA PRO A 550 7.65 -18.37 -7.35
C PRO A 550 8.05 -17.03 -8.00
N PRO A 551 8.80 -17.05 -9.12
CA PRO A 551 9.16 -15.83 -9.81
C PRO A 551 7.91 -15.16 -10.41
N PHE A 552 7.78 -13.86 -10.25
CA PHE A 552 6.69 -13.08 -10.83
C PHE A 552 7.09 -12.31 -12.11
N ARG A 553 8.40 -12.19 -12.36
CA ARG A 553 8.94 -11.40 -13.48
C ARG A 553 9.12 -12.21 -14.76
N ARG A 554 8.26 -13.21 -14.99
CA ARG A 554 8.23 -13.97 -16.27
C ARG A 554 7.87 -13.09 -17.47
N ASP A 555 7.25 -11.95 -17.24
CA ASP A 555 6.96 -10.94 -18.24
C ASP A 555 8.18 -10.16 -18.70
N ALA A 556 9.22 -10.03 -17.87
CA ALA A 556 10.39 -9.19 -18.08
C ALA A 556 11.72 -9.95 -18.11
N LEU A 557 11.80 -11.11 -17.43
CA LEU A 557 13.01 -11.91 -17.36
C LEU A 557 12.95 -13.08 -18.33
N GLN A 558 14.07 -13.30 -19.03
CA GLN A 558 14.25 -14.37 -20.00
C GLN A 558 15.56 -15.12 -19.70
N LEU A 559 15.63 -16.38 -20.13
CA LEU A 559 16.85 -17.15 -20.04
C LEU A 559 17.99 -16.43 -20.80
N PRO A 560 19.17 -16.30 -20.20
CA PRO A 560 20.23 -15.48 -20.76
C PRO A 560 20.83 -16.07 -22.05
N ARG A 561 21.10 -15.21 -23.01
CA ARG A 561 21.88 -15.47 -24.23
C ARG A 561 23.18 -14.69 -24.15
N ARG A 562 24.29 -15.29 -24.62
CA ARG A 562 25.62 -14.67 -24.60
C ARG A 562 26.31 -14.83 -25.95
N PHE A 563 26.68 -13.73 -26.58
CA PHE A 563 27.31 -13.70 -27.91
C PHE A 563 28.81 -13.48 -27.85
N LEU A 564 29.32 -12.90 -26.77
CA LEU A 564 30.78 -12.68 -26.63
C LEU A 564 31.46 -13.94 -26.09
N PRO A 565 32.55 -14.42 -26.71
CA PRO A 565 33.23 -15.67 -26.31
C PRO A 565 33.61 -15.71 -24.82
N LYS A 566 34.01 -14.58 -24.23
CA LYS A 566 34.38 -14.51 -22.81
C LYS A 566 33.23 -14.80 -21.85
N TYR A 567 31.98 -14.70 -22.32
CA TYR A 567 30.77 -14.95 -21.52
C TYR A 567 30.01 -16.20 -21.98
N ALA A 568 30.52 -16.95 -22.98
CA ALA A 568 29.81 -18.10 -23.54
C ALA A 568 29.47 -19.17 -22.48
N HIS A 569 30.34 -19.32 -21.47
CA HIS A 569 30.11 -20.24 -20.35
C HIS A 569 28.93 -19.84 -19.46
N LEU A 570 28.39 -18.62 -19.59
CA LEU A 570 27.23 -18.10 -18.87
C LEU A 570 25.96 -18.17 -19.73
N ASP A 571 26.03 -18.71 -20.97
CA ASP A 571 24.87 -18.89 -21.82
C ASP A 571 24.03 -20.05 -21.32
N TYR A 572 22.70 -19.92 -21.32
CA TYR A 572 21.79 -20.95 -20.84
C TYR A 572 21.97 -22.28 -21.60
N GLU A 573 22.21 -22.24 -22.92
CA GLU A 573 22.40 -23.42 -23.75
C GLU A 573 23.64 -24.24 -23.39
N ASN A 574 24.60 -23.63 -22.69
CA ASN A 574 25.85 -24.26 -22.26
C ASN A 574 25.81 -24.77 -20.81
N TRP A 575 24.65 -24.70 -20.12
CA TRP A 575 24.53 -25.22 -18.77
C TRP A 575 24.35 -26.74 -18.81
N GLU A 576 25.03 -27.45 -17.94
CA GLU A 576 24.88 -28.90 -17.82
C GLU A 576 23.48 -29.24 -17.26
N GLN A 577 22.81 -30.21 -17.88
CA GLN A 577 21.52 -30.70 -17.40
C GLN A 577 21.71 -31.35 -16.03
N GLY A 578 21.18 -30.72 -14.98
CA GLY A 578 21.26 -31.20 -13.60
C GLY A 578 21.66 -30.13 -12.58
N GLU A 579 22.29 -29.02 -13.02
CA GLU A 579 22.66 -27.91 -12.14
C GLU A 579 21.59 -26.80 -12.05
N VAL A 580 20.57 -26.89 -12.86
CA VAL A 580 19.45 -25.94 -12.86
C VAL A 580 18.28 -26.63 -12.18
N GLY A 581 17.74 -26.05 -11.12
CA GLY A 581 16.37 -26.32 -10.75
C GLY A 581 15.52 -26.03 -12.00
N ALA A 582 15.00 -27.09 -12.65
CA ALA A 582 14.34 -26.95 -13.94
C ALA A 582 13.33 -25.80 -13.89
N PRO A 583 13.38 -24.82 -14.83
CA PRO A 583 12.33 -23.82 -14.90
C PRO A 583 11.02 -24.59 -15.09
N ALA A 584 10.08 -24.44 -14.17
CA ALA A 584 8.78 -25.06 -14.27
C ALA A 584 8.20 -24.74 -15.66
N GLY A 585 8.09 -25.78 -16.48
CA GLY A 585 7.74 -25.85 -17.89
C GLY A 585 7.30 -24.55 -18.58
N GLY A 586 8.18 -23.98 -19.37
CA GLY A 586 7.80 -23.12 -20.48
C GLY A 586 7.16 -23.94 -21.57
N GLY A 587 5.86 -24.18 -21.45
CA GLY A 587 5.04 -24.67 -22.56
C GLY A 587 4.93 -23.54 -23.59
N SER A 588 5.30 -23.82 -24.81
CA SER A 588 5.16 -23.02 -26.03
C SER A 588 3.79 -22.40 -26.22
#